data_7c03c9316d8954a066de373ba059bc34
#
_entry.id   7c03c9316d8954a066de373ba059bc34
#
_cell.length_a   1.000
_cell.length_b   1.000
_cell.length_c   1.000
_cell.angle_alpha   90.00
_cell.angle_beta   90.00
_cell.angle_gamma   90.00
#
_symmetry.space_group_name_H-M   'P 1'
#
loop_
_entity.id
_entity.type
_entity.pdbx_description
1 polymer ?
#
loop_
_entity_poly.entity_id
_entity_poly.type
_entity_poly.pdbx_seq_one_letter_code
_entity_poly.pdbx_strand_id
1 'polypeptide(L)'
;MKLHHLVVRCLLAALVSAVLIGGACAGQQKPKTAPTYQLSHRWLFVWREMSDSREVDRMIARFPRAHAAGYNGVVFDQGIAPEKAVELKAAAKQYGLKLIVAVMGGARDRNDIEGVLSKDALFVAHNGLATFQADNPTKVVNGDFEQVEGDKFAGWTLQDSPGVTTFTDHEVVHSGKTSLRMQDFGKNDGQHCRVSQPIALRPYRQYHISIWVKTEDLKSASPEVKVLTPDSEQGISFQTFRVDGTQGWQKYDLVFNSLNHTSAQLYAGTWGGDRGRFWFDDLVVEEIGLVNVLRRPGTPVTVKGENGTVYEEGKDYQRVVDPNLHPWQAYHELPTIKLTEKSRIKDGERLRVSYYHPVIVYQDRLTVCLSEPSVLEGWREEVVRVNELLHPDGFLMSHDELRVMNQCALCQSRKLTPGQILADNVRKCAKMIRDLRPDAEIWVWNDMFDPMHNAVPSGYYVVNGPLTDSWKGLDKDVGIMNWHGGLEEKNCQFFADLGLKQMLSGYYDDDENGAGIAKWLANTKQAKGIVGAMYTTWADKYDAMEAWAEKAWGKGPG
;
A
#
# COMPACT_ATOMS: atom_id res chain seq x y z
N MET A 1 40.11 -14.27 -0.22
CA MET A 1 40.09 -12.96 -0.89
C MET A 1 38.80 -12.27 -0.51
N LYS A 2 38.90 -11.15 0.18
CA LYS A 2 37.79 -10.43 0.83
C LYS A 2 36.96 -9.68 -0.21
N LEU A 3 35.64 -9.78 -0.19
CA LEU A 3 34.74 -8.84 -0.83
C LEU A 3 33.74 -8.29 0.18
N HIS A 4 33.59 -6.99 0.18
CA HIS A 4 32.86 -6.19 1.13
C HIS A 4 31.35 -6.30 0.93
N HIS A 5 30.64 -6.61 2.01
CA HIS A 5 29.20 -6.39 2.11
C HIS A 5 28.92 -4.98 2.62
N LEU A 6 28.20 -4.21 1.84
CA LEU A 6 27.65 -2.91 2.23
C LEU A 6 26.20 -3.13 2.68
N VAL A 7 25.98 -3.14 3.99
CA VAL A 7 24.64 -3.19 4.60
C VAL A 7 24.17 -1.75 4.80
N VAL A 8 23.08 -1.37 4.13
CA VAL A 8 22.39 -0.11 4.41
C VAL A 8 21.45 -0.35 5.59
N ARG A 9 21.84 0.13 6.76
CA ARG A 9 20.98 0.21 7.94
C ARG A 9 20.34 1.58 8.02
N CYS A 10 19.02 1.66 7.96
CA CYS A 10 18.24 2.79 8.47
C CYS A 10 18.19 2.67 10.00
N LEU A 11 18.93 3.50 10.70
CA LEU A 11 18.78 3.72 12.14
C LEU A 11 18.88 5.23 12.41
N LEU A 12 17.77 5.80 12.83
CA LEU A 12 17.75 7.07 13.57
C LEU A 12 18.05 6.75 15.04
N ALA A 13 19.17 7.25 15.54
CA ALA A 13 19.38 7.41 16.96
C ALA A 13 20.07 8.76 17.20
N ALA A 14 19.40 9.64 17.90
CA ALA A 14 19.95 10.88 18.42
C ALA A 14 20.82 10.58 19.64
N LEU A 15 22.07 11.02 19.65
CA LEU A 15 22.92 11.07 20.82
C LEU A 15 23.36 12.53 21.06
N VAL A 16 22.87 13.08 22.17
CA VAL A 16 23.32 14.35 22.75
C VAL A 16 24.58 14.06 23.56
N SER A 17 25.69 14.70 23.23
CA SER A 17 26.85 14.81 24.11
C SER A 17 27.28 16.27 24.18
N ALA A 18 27.11 16.85 25.36
CA ALA A 18 27.59 18.18 25.70
C ALA A 18 29.09 18.13 26.00
N VAL A 19 29.86 18.99 25.35
CA VAL A 19 31.21 19.38 25.81
C VAL A 19 31.26 20.91 25.83
N LEU A 20 31.40 21.46 27.04
CA LEU A 20 31.73 22.85 27.31
C LEU A 20 33.24 23.02 27.19
N ILE A 21 33.73 23.97 26.40
CA ILE A 21 34.96 24.76 26.67
C ILE A 21 35.00 26.02 25.79
N GLY A 22 35.17 27.16 26.43
CA GLY A 22 36.06 28.25 26.03
C GLY A 22 35.55 29.27 25.01
N GLY A 23 35.23 30.45 25.45
CA GLY A 23 34.83 31.59 24.64
C GLY A 23 35.94 32.18 23.78
N ALA A 24 35.54 32.70 22.62
CA ALA A 24 36.18 33.79 21.89
C ALA A 24 35.09 34.60 21.17
N CYS A 25 35.09 35.88 21.36
CA CYS A 25 34.22 36.84 20.67
C CYS A 25 34.41 36.74 19.14
N ALA A 26 33.40 36.24 18.44
CA ALA A 26 33.29 36.37 17.01
C ALA A 26 31.98 37.12 16.69
N GLY A 27 32.10 38.16 15.87
CA GLY A 27 31.02 39.06 15.53
C GLY A 27 29.75 38.35 15.07
N GLN A 28 28.62 38.91 15.48
CA GLN A 28 27.29 38.51 15.02
C GLN A 28 27.19 38.65 13.50
N GLN A 29 27.40 37.55 12.79
CA GLN A 29 26.91 37.46 11.41
C GLN A 29 25.37 37.45 11.50
N LYS A 30 24.74 38.51 10.95
CA LYS A 30 23.30 38.51 10.68
C LYS A 30 22.94 37.18 9.99
N PRO A 31 21.86 36.50 10.42
CA PRO A 31 21.44 35.27 9.73
C PRO A 31 21.25 35.64 8.25
N LYS A 32 21.96 34.93 7.37
CA LYS A 32 21.71 35.01 5.93
C LYS A 32 20.24 34.66 5.74
N THR A 33 19.47 35.60 5.20
CA THR A 33 18.07 35.38 4.81
C THR A 33 18.01 34.13 3.97
N ALA A 34 17.18 33.16 4.39
CA ALA A 34 16.90 31.97 3.60
C ALA A 34 16.46 32.41 2.19
N PRO A 35 16.87 31.70 1.13
CA PRO A 35 16.41 32.02 -0.21
C PRO A 35 14.89 31.90 -0.22
N THR A 36 14.21 33.00 -0.51
CA THR A 36 12.75 33.03 -0.62
C THR A 36 12.38 32.36 -1.93
N TYR A 37 11.93 31.09 -1.86
CA TYR A 37 11.25 30.48 -2.99
C TYR A 37 10.01 31.31 -3.30
N GLN A 38 9.85 31.72 -4.56
CA GLN A 38 8.56 32.25 -5.01
C GLN A 38 7.63 31.08 -5.31
N LEU A 39 7.04 30.49 -4.27
CA LEU A 39 6.11 29.36 -4.42
C LEU A 39 4.78 29.87 -4.97
N SER A 40 4.54 29.63 -6.27
CA SER A 40 3.27 29.98 -6.92
C SER A 40 2.12 29.03 -6.53
N HIS A 41 2.44 27.82 -6.10
CA HIS A 41 1.50 26.81 -5.66
C HIS A 41 1.68 26.59 -4.15
N ARG A 42 0.67 26.91 -3.39
CA ARG A 42 0.63 26.86 -1.93
C ARG A 42 -0.64 26.10 -1.56
N TRP A 43 -0.52 24.76 -1.49
CA TRP A 43 -1.68 23.92 -1.46
C TRP A 43 -1.88 23.22 -0.12
N LEU A 44 -3.15 22.89 0.16
CA LEU A 44 -3.62 22.09 1.28
C LEU A 44 -4.09 20.75 0.76
N PHE A 45 -3.71 19.65 1.41
CA PHE A 45 -4.18 18.32 1.09
C PHE A 45 -5.28 17.90 2.07
N VAL A 46 -6.42 17.46 1.56
CA VAL A 46 -7.57 16.98 2.35
C VAL A 46 -7.97 15.61 1.85
N TRP A 47 -7.52 14.58 2.57
CA TRP A 47 -7.81 13.21 2.20
C TRP A 47 -8.90 12.62 3.09
N ARG A 48 -10.12 12.61 2.60
CA ARG A 48 -11.32 12.16 3.29
C ARG A 48 -12.29 11.54 2.28
N GLU A 49 -13.28 10.80 2.79
CA GLU A 49 -14.39 10.26 2.00
C GLU A 49 -15.30 11.42 1.53
N MET A 50 -14.96 12.04 0.41
CA MET A 50 -15.67 13.21 -0.11
C MET A 50 -17.08 12.90 -0.64
N SER A 51 -17.48 11.63 -0.73
CA SER A 51 -18.87 11.22 -0.96
C SER A 51 -19.78 11.47 0.26
N ASP A 52 -19.20 11.65 1.44
CA ASP A 52 -19.91 12.13 2.63
C ASP A 52 -19.98 13.66 2.61
N SER A 53 -21.19 14.22 2.46
CA SER A 53 -21.43 15.67 2.45
C SER A 53 -20.84 16.38 3.67
N ARG A 54 -20.78 15.72 4.83
CA ARG A 54 -20.20 16.28 6.07
C ARG A 54 -18.68 16.49 5.95
N GLU A 55 -17.98 15.62 5.23
CA GLU A 55 -16.54 15.79 5.00
C GLU A 55 -16.27 16.94 4.04
N VAL A 56 -17.15 17.15 3.04
CA VAL A 56 -17.09 18.34 2.18
C VAL A 56 -17.32 19.61 3.00
N ASP A 57 -18.31 19.62 3.90
CA ASP A 57 -18.56 20.76 4.80
C ASP A 57 -17.37 21.06 5.71
N ARG A 58 -16.73 20.03 6.26
CA ARG A 58 -15.51 20.17 7.07
C ARG A 58 -14.35 20.74 6.25
N MET A 59 -14.20 20.33 5.00
CA MET A 59 -13.19 20.88 4.10
C MET A 59 -13.47 22.35 3.81
N ILE A 60 -14.69 22.73 3.47
CA ILE A 60 -15.10 24.12 3.22
C ILE A 60 -14.86 24.98 4.48
N ALA A 61 -15.18 24.49 5.67
CA ALA A 61 -14.94 25.19 6.93
C ALA A 61 -13.47 25.53 7.20
N ARG A 62 -12.51 24.85 6.55
CA ARG A 62 -11.07 25.14 6.63
C ARG A 62 -10.63 26.27 5.69
N PHE A 63 -11.40 26.60 4.66
CA PHE A 63 -11.01 27.57 3.62
C PHE A 63 -10.70 28.98 4.14
N PRO A 64 -11.44 29.56 5.10
CA PRO A 64 -11.08 30.84 5.69
C PRO A 64 -9.68 30.85 6.30
N ARG A 65 -9.34 29.81 7.09
CA ARG A 65 -8.02 29.65 7.72
C ARG A 65 -6.93 29.47 6.66
N ALA A 66 -7.18 28.59 5.67
CA ALA A 66 -6.26 28.35 4.58
C ALA A 66 -5.95 29.63 3.80
N HIS A 67 -6.98 30.40 3.43
CA HIS A 67 -6.82 31.69 2.75
C HIS A 67 -5.99 32.67 3.57
N ALA A 68 -6.33 32.86 4.87
CA ALA A 68 -5.60 33.75 5.77
C ALA A 68 -4.11 33.34 5.93
N ALA A 69 -3.81 32.05 5.90
CA ALA A 69 -2.44 31.53 5.94
C ALA A 69 -1.73 31.58 4.55
N GLY A 70 -2.40 32.06 3.50
CA GLY A 70 -1.82 32.25 2.18
C GLY A 70 -1.85 31.03 1.26
N TYR A 71 -2.61 29.99 1.60
CA TYR A 71 -2.88 28.87 0.66
C TYR A 71 -3.70 29.38 -0.53
N ASN A 72 -3.47 28.80 -1.71
CA ASN A 72 -4.15 29.15 -2.96
C ASN A 72 -4.66 27.94 -3.75
N GLY A 73 -4.74 26.76 -3.13
CA GLY A 73 -5.32 25.56 -3.72
C GLY A 73 -5.56 24.47 -2.68
N VAL A 74 -6.46 23.57 -2.99
CA VAL A 74 -6.79 22.39 -2.20
C VAL A 74 -6.80 21.14 -3.08
N VAL A 75 -6.15 20.07 -2.62
CA VAL A 75 -6.11 18.75 -3.24
C VAL A 75 -7.00 17.81 -2.43
N PHE A 76 -7.90 17.09 -3.08
CA PHE A 76 -8.85 16.19 -2.41
C PHE A 76 -9.30 15.03 -3.31
N ASP A 77 -9.98 14.04 -2.74
CA ASP A 77 -10.45 12.83 -3.42
C ASP A 77 -11.61 13.10 -4.40
N GLN A 78 -11.66 12.31 -5.48
CA GLN A 78 -12.64 12.39 -6.58
C GLN A 78 -14.09 12.03 -6.20
N GLY A 79 -14.28 11.43 -5.03
CA GLY A 79 -15.58 10.93 -4.56
C GLY A 79 -16.54 12.02 -4.07
N ILE A 80 -16.61 13.18 -4.73
CA ILE A 80 -17.42 14.33 -4.28
C ILE A 80 -18.92 14.02 -4.27
N ALA A 81 -19.57 14.33 -3.14
CA ALA A 81 -21.02 14.37 -3.02
C ALA A 81 -21.62 15.37 -4.04
N PRO A 82 -22.42 14.92 -5.03
CA PRO A 82 -22.83 15.78 -6.14
C PRO A 82 -23.61 17.03 -5.69
N GLU A 83 -24.42 16.93 -4.65
CA GLU A 83 -25.20 18.02 -4.07
C GLU A 83 -24.35 19.14 -3.46
N LYS A 84 -23.08 18.82 -3.11
CA LYS A 84 -22.12 19.78 -2.55
C LYS A 84 -21.25 20.49 -3.59
N ALA A 85 -21.28 20.04 -4.84
CA ALA A 85 -20.38 20.56 -5.87
C ALA A 85 -20.54 22.09 -6.11
N VAL A 86 -21.75 22.60 -6.09
CA VAL A 86 -22.03 24.04 -6.28
C VAL A 86 -21.49 24.87 -5.10
N GLU A 87 -21.74 24.42 -3.87
CA GLU A 87 -21.28 25.06 -2.65
C GLU A 87 -19.75 25.08 -2.58
N LEU A 88 -19.11 23.94 -2.87
CA LEU A 88 -17.66 23.80 -2.88
C LEU A 88 -17.01 24.77 -3.88
N LYS A 89 -17.52 24.83 -5.11
CA LYS A 89 -17.02 25.79 -6.13
C LYS A 89 -17.16 27.24 -5.70
N ALA A 90 -18.31 27.60 -5.11
CA ALA A 90 -18.55 28.95 -4.62
C ALA A 90 -17.59 29.32 -3.50
N ALA A 91 -17.40 28.44 -2.52
CA ALA A 91 -16.47 28.62 -1.42
C ALA A 91 -15.02 28.72 -1.91
N ALA A 92 -14.57 27.83 -2.80
CA ALA A 92 -13.23 27.88 -3.36
C ALA A 92 -12.98 29.22 -4.08
N LYS A 93 -13.92 29.67 -4.88
CA LYS A 93 -13.86 30.99 -5.56
C LYS A 93 -13.81 32.15 -4.55
N GLN A 94 -14.64 32.11 -3.51
CA GLN A 94 -14.67 33.14 -2.47
C GLN A 94 -13.33 33.30 -1.78
N TYR A 95 -12.63 32.20 -1.50
CA TYR A 95 -11.35 32.20 -0.79
C TYR A 95 -10.13 32.11 -1.73
N GLY A 96 -10.31 32.22 -3.05
CA GLY A 96 -9.23 32.22 -4.02
C GLY A 96 -8.44 30.91 -4.07
N LEU A 97 -9.09 29.78 -3.80
CA LEU A 97 -8.49 28.45 -3.79
C LEU A 97 -8.76 27.73 -5.13
N LYS A 98 -7.71 27.24 -5.76
CA LYS A 98 -7.81 26.28 -6.88
C LYS A 98 -8.29 24.94 -6.37
N LEU A 99 -9.13 24.26 -7.15
CA LEU A 99 -9.58 22.90 -6.90
C LEU A 99 -8.72 21.92 -7.70
N ILE A 100 -8.01 21.04 -7.02
CA ILE A 100 -7.23 19.95 -7.63
C ILE A 100 -7.80 18.63 -7.12
N VAL A 101 -8.24 17.78 -8.05
CA VAL A 101 -8.90 16.53 -7.70
C VAL A 101 -8.01 15.34 -7.97
N ALA A 102 -7.81 14.49 -6.96
CA ALA A 102 -7.12 13.22 -7.10
C ALA A 102 -8.04 12.22 -7.81
N VAL A 103 -7.54 11.59 -8.87
CA VAL A 103 -8.27 10.67 -9.76
C VAL A 103 -7.45 9.43 -10.08
N MET A 104 -8.07 8.41 -10.67
CA MET A 104 -7.40 7.21 -11.16
C MET A 104 -6.78 6.34 -10.05
N GLY A 105 -7.38 6.36 -8.85
CA GLY A 105 -6.92 5.56 -7.70
C GLY A 105 -7.65 4.24 -7.51
N GLY A 106 -8.79 4.02 -8.18
CA GLY A 106 -9.68 2.90 -7.92
C GLY A 106 -9.96 2.00 -9.13
N ALA A 107 -10.57 0.85 -8.85
CA ALA A 107 -11.12 -0.07 -9.84
C ALA A 107 -12.61 0.23 -10.05
N ARG A 108 -13.09 0.14 -11.29
CA ARG A 108 -14.51 0.18 -11.64
C ARG A 108 -15.21 -1.13 -11.25
N ASP A 109 -14.57 -2.25 -11.54
CA ASP A 109 -15.05 -3.59 -11.25
C ASP A 109 -14.05 -4.33 -10.37
N ARG A 110 -14.53 -5.23 -9.52
CA ARG A 110 -13.67 -6.08 -8.66
C ARG A 110 -12.73 -6.96 -9.49
N ASN A 111 -13.09 -7.29 -10.73
CA ASN A 111 -12.24 -8.02 -11.66
C ASN A 111 -11.11 -7.17 -12.28
N ASP A 112 -11.13 -5.84 -12.15
CA ASP A 112 -10.10 -4.94 -12.69
C ASP A 112 -8.80 -4.96 -11.87
N ILE A 113 -8.80 -5.61 -10.72
CA ILE A 113 -7.62 -5.77 -9.87
C ILE A 113 -6.55 -6.60 -10.59
N GLU A 114 -5.27 -6.27 -10.35
CA GLU A 114 -4.15 -7.07 -10.87
C GLU A 114 -4.17 -8.49 -10.29
N GLY A 115 -4.17 -9.48 -11.17
CA GLY A 115 -4.28 -10.89 -10.79
C GLY A 115 -2.94 -11.59 -10.73
N VAL A 116 -2.68 -12.27 -9.62
CA VAL A 116 -1.52 -13.15 -9.45
C VAL A 116 -1.91 -14.60 -9.77
N LEU A 117 -1.04 -15.30 -10.48
CA LEU A 117 -1.29 -16.68 -10.89
C LEU A 117 -1.17 -17.66 -9.71
N SER A 118 -2.23 -18.44 -9.48
CA SER A 118 -2.15 -19.72 -8.77
C SER A 118 -2.10 -20.85 -9.80
N LYS A 119 -1.09 -21.71 -9.72
CA LYS A 119 -0.76 -22.68 -10.78
C LYS A 119 -0.94 -24.11 -10.31
N ASP A 120 -1.62 -24.92 -11.12
CA ASP A 120 -1.75 -26.39 -10.95
C ASP A 120 -2.27 -26.83 -9.56
N ALA A 121 -3.16 -26.05 -8.92
CA ALA A 121 -3.85 -26.44 -7.70
C ALA A 121 -4.63 -27.73 -7.92
N LEU A 122 -4.59 -28.66 -6.96
CA LEU A 122 -5.25 -29.95 -7.09
C LEU A 122 -6.74 -29.85 -6.78
N PHE A 123 -7.54 -30.36 -7.69
CA PHE A 123 -8.97 -30.59 -7.51
C PHE A 123 -9.30 -32.04 -7.80
N VAL A 124 -10.27 -32.60 -7.10
CA VAL A 124 -10.74 -33.99 -7.33
C VAL A 124 -12.21 -33.95 -7.71
N ALA A 125 -12.53 -34.57 -8.85
CA ALA A 125 -13.90 -34.66 -9.32
C ALA A 125 -14.67 -35.74 -8.56
N HIS A 126 -15.85 -35.39 -8.05
CA HIS A 126 -16.77 -36.31 -7.39
C HIS A 126 -18.21 -35.84 -7.52
N ASN A 127 -19.11 -36.72 -7.95
CA ASN A 127 -20.56 -36.44 -8.06
C ASN A 127 -20.88 -35.14 -8.85
N GLY A 128 -20.21 -34.92 -9.98
CA GLY A 128 -20.45 -33.76 -10.85
C GLY A 128 -19.83 -32.45 -10.36
N LEU A 129 -19.03 -32.47 -9.30
CA LEU A 129 -18.28 -31.35 -8.78
C LEU A 129 -16.78 -31.69 -8.73
N ALA A 130 -15.90 -30.69 -8.92
CA ALA A 130 -14.52 -30.86 -8.53
C ALA A 130 -14.22 -29.89 -7.38
N THR A 131 -13.67 -30.45 -6.29
CA THR A 131 -13.36 -29.75 -5.04
C THR A 131 -11.86 -29.67 -4.83
N PHE A 132 -11.41 -28.57 -4.23
CA PHE A 132 -10.01 -28.38 -3.89
C PHE A 132 -9.52 -29.44 -2.89
N GLN A 133 -8.28 -29.89 -3.10
CA GLN A 133 -7.57 -30.75 -2.16
C GLN A 133 -6.12 -30.27 -2.05
N ALA A 134 -5.68 -29.93 -0.84
CA ALA A 134 -4.27 -29.64 -0.61
C ALA A 134 -3.41 -30.89 -0.88
N ASP A 135 -2.43 -30.80 -1.76
CA ASP A 135 -1.58 -31.94 -2.12
C ASP A 135 -0.15 -31.85 -1.53
N ASN A 136 0.13 -30.78 -0.82
CA ASN A 136 1.33 -30.59 -0.01
C ASN A 136 1.06 -29.61 1.13
N PRO A 137 0.38 -30.06 2.20
CA PRO A 137 -0.05 -29.16 3.26
C PRO A 137 1.16 -28.57 3.99
N THR A 138 1.22 -27.23 3.98
CA THR A 138 2.14 -26.45 4.80
C THR A 138 1.76 -26.62 6.27
N LYS A 139 2.76 -26.72 7.13
CA LYS A 139 2.55 -26.80 8.58
C LYS A 139 3.30 -25.67 9.29
N VAL A 140 2.60 -25.03 10.20
CA VAL A 140 3.19 -24.20 11.25
C VAL A 140 3.52 -25.11 12.42
N VAL A 141 4.74 -25.05 12.90
CA VAL A 141 5.14 -25.79 14.10
C VAL A 141 4.62 -25.02 15.31
N ASN A 142 3.87 -25.70 16.19
CA ASN A 142 3.34 -25.09 17.42
C ASN A 142 2.56 -23.79 17.15
N GLY A 143 1.66 -23.81 16.17
CA GLY A 143 0.81 -22.65 15.85
C GLY A 143 -0.30 -22.43 16.89
N ASP A 144 -0.61 -23.47 17.67
CA ASP A 144 -1.48 -23.45 18.84
C ASP A 144 -0.76 -22.99 20.13
N PHE A 145 0.53 -22.66 20.03
CA PHE A 145 1.39 -22.18 21.12
C PHE A 145 1.42 -23.06 22.39
N GLU A 146 1.06 -24.36 22.31
CA GLU A 146 0.99 -25.28 23.43
C GLU A 146 2.33 -25.88 23.88
N GLN A 147 3.36 -25.87 22.99
CA GLN A 147 4.66 -26.44 23.29
C GLN A 147 5.61 -25.32 23.79
N VAL A 148 5.68 -25.16 25.12
CA VAL A 148 6.39 -24.08 25.77
C VAL A 148 7.43 -24.58 26.79
N GLU A 149 8.53 -23.83 26.94
CA GLU A 149 9.52 -23.96 28.03
C GLU A 149 9.77 -22.56 28.62
N GLY A 150 9.12 -22.25 29.75
CA GLY A 150 9.02 -20.87 30.24
C GLY A 150 8.34 -19.98 29.20
N ASP A 151 8.99 -18.87 28.82
CA ASP A 151 8.51 -17.95 27.79
C ASP A 151 9.09 -18.24 26.39
N LYS A 152 9.54 -19.47 26.14
CA LYS A 152 10.00 -19.93 24.83
C LYS A 152 8.96 -20.85 24.19
N PHE A 153 8.67 -20.60 22.94
CA PHE A 153 7.72 -21.37 22.12
C PHE A 153 8.48 -22.25 21.15
N ALA A 154 8.28 -23.57 21.22
CA ALA A 154 8.95 -24.53 20.34
C ALA A 154 8.67 -24.19 18.85
N GLY A 155 9.72 -24.20 18.03
CA GLY A 155 9.61 -23.89 16.60
C GLY A 155 9.56 -22.40 16.25
N TRP A 156 9.46 -21.51 17.23
CA TRP A 156 9.44 -20.07 17.02
C TRP A 156 10.76 -19.41 17.44
N THR A 157 11.23 -18.51 16.60
CA THR A 157 12.35 -17.60 16.90
C THR A 157 11.79 -16.29 17.43
N LEU A 158 12.17 -15.90 18.65
CA LEU A 158 11.83 -14.61 19.24
C LEU A 158 12.89 -13.58 18.84
N GLN A 159 12.46 -12.36 18.54
CA GLN A 159 13.37 -11.23 18.22
C GLN A 159 13.76 -10.41 19.46
N ASP A 160 13.17 -10.71 20.58
CA ASP A 160 13.48 -10.21 21.92
C ASP A 160 13.89 -11.38 22.83
N SER A 161 14.31 -11.07 24.05
CA SER A 161 14.51 -12.09 25.06
C SER A 161 13.17 -12.57 25.63
N PRO A 162 12.96 -13.88 25.80
CA PRO A 162 11.78 -14.42 26.46
C PRO A 162 11.55 -13.79 27.83
N GLY A 163 10.30 -13.46 28.18
CA GLY A 163 9.95 -12.77 29.43
C GLY A 163 10.26 -11.27 29.45
N VAL A 164 10.64 -10.67 28.31
CA VAL A 164 10.84 -9.21 28.17
C VAL A 164 9.64 -8.54 27.52
N THR A 165 9.28 -8.94 26.30
CA THR A 165 8.10 -8.44 25.58
C THR A 165 7.20 -9.58 25.10
N THR A 166 7.68 -10.81 25.12
CA THR A 166 6.99 -12.04 24.72
C THR A 166 6.88 -12.97 25.92
N PHE A 167 5.67 -13.43 26.22
CA PHE A 167 5.36 -14.22 27.41
C PHE A 167 4.42 -15.37 27.05
N THR A 168 4.54 -16.48 27.77
CA THR A 168 3.52 -17.53 27.85
C THR A 168 2.41 -17.08 28.79
N ASP A 169 1.16 -17.20 28.35
CA ASP A 169 0.00 -16.95 29.18
C ASP A 169 -0.80 -18.25 29.38
N HIS A 170 -1.11 -18.57 30.63
CA HIS A 170 -1.90 -19.75 31.04
C HIS A 170 -3.32 -19.40 31.50
N GLU A 171 -3.64 -18.11 31.62
CA GLU A 171 -4.95 -17.63 32.11
C GLU A 171 -5.81 -17.12 30.96
N VAL A 172 -5.19 -16.46 30.00
CA VAL A 172 -5.88 -15.86 28.84
C VAL A 172 -5.54 -16.68 27.60
N VAL A 173 -6.34 -17.70 27.32
CA VAL A 173 -6.17 -18.62 26.19
C VAL A 173 -7.42 -18.62 25.31
N HIS A 174 -7.26 -18.82 24.00
CA HIS A 174 -8.41 -19.07 23.10
C HIS A 174 -8.77 -20.55 23.11
N SER A 175 -7.77 -21.40 22.97
CA SER A 175 -7.92 -22.86 23.10
C SER A 175 -6.77 -23.46 23.92
N GLY A 176 -6.85 -24.75 24.26
CA GLY A 176 -5.77 -25.46 24.95
C GLY A 176 -5.47 -24.95 26.36
N LYS A 177 -4.19 -24.70 26.65
CA LYS A 177 -3.67 -24.33 27.99
C LYS A 177 -2.75 -23.12 27.99
N THR A 178 -2.26 -22.71 26.82
CA THR A 178 -1.32 -21.61 26.68
C THR A 178 -1.61 -20.76 25.44
N SER A 179 -1.25 -19.49 25.51
CA SER A 179 -1.26 -18.56 24.39
C SER A 179 0.00 -17.71 24.39
N LEU A 180 0.28 -17.06 23.26
CA LEU A 180 1.39 -16.11 23.10
C LEU A 180 0.92 -14.71 23.49
N ARG A 181 1.42 -14.15 24.59
CA ARG A 181 1.15 -12.78 25.03
C ARG A 181 2.32 -11.85 24.66
N MET A 182 1.98 -10.67 24.15
CA MET A 182 2.91 -9.59 23.82
C MET A 182 2.53 -8.30 24.54
N GLN A 183 3.52 -7.68 25.21
CA GLN A 183 3.36 -6.45 26.01
C GLN A 183 4.70 -5.77 26.23
N ASP A 184 4.70 -4.61 26.93
CA ASP A 184 5.93 -3.91 27.35
C ASP A 184 6.85 -3.55 26.17
N PHE A 185 6.30 -3.20 25.03
CA PHE A 185 7.01 -2.98 23.76
C PHE A 185 8.21 -2.03 23.89
N GLY A 186 8.10 -1.00 24.75
CA GLY A 186 9.19 -0.05 25.03
C GLY A 186 10.44 -0.65 25.68
N LYS A 187 10.40 -1.91 26.14
CA LYS A 187 11.56 -2.61 26.67
C LYS A 187 12.46 -3.23 25.59
N ASN A 188 12.01 -3.22 24.33
CA ASN A 188 12.77 -3.71 23.19
C ASN A 188 13.16 -2.57 22.25
N ASP A 189 14.32 -2.66 21.62
CA ASP A 189 14.78 -1.68 20.63
C ASP A 189 13.78 -1.57 19.48
N GLY A 190 13.43 -0.32 19.11
CA GLY A 190 12.44 -0.05 18.07
C GLY A 190 11.00 -0.31 18.49
N GLN A 191 10.74 -0.58 19.79
CA GLN A 191 9.39 -0.82 20.34
C GLN A 191 8.62 -1.95 19.65
N HIS A 192 9.32 -2.89 19.03
CA HIS A 192 8.71 -4.04 18.38
C HIS A 192 8.72 -5.29 19.25
N CYS A 193 7.81 -6.22 18.97
CA CYS A 193 7.75 -7.53 19.58
C CYS A 193 7.27 -8.53 18.52
N ARG A 194 8.10 -9.52 18.16
CA ARG A 194 7.85 -10.40 17.02
C ARG A 194 8.38 -11.81 17.27
N VAL A 195 7.61 -12.78 16.77
CA VAL A 195 8.05 -14.16 16.64
C VAL A 195 8.06 -14.55 15.17
N SER A 196 8.92 -15.47 14.78
CA SER A 196 9.02 -15.92 13.39
C SER A 196 9.40 -17.38 13.26
N GLN A 197 9.01 -18.00 12.16
CA GLN A 197 9.48 -19.32 11.75
C GLN A 197 9.48 -19.46 10.22
N PRO A 198 10.35 -20.32 9.65
CA PRO A 198 10.27 -20.67 8.24
C PRO A 198 9.08 -21.58 7.99
N ILE A 199 8.39 -21.38 6.86
CA ILE A 199 7.33 -22.25 6.37
C ILE A 199 7.69 -22.79 4.98
N ALA A 200 7.43 -24.08 4.73
CA ALA A 200 7.59 -24.68 3.41
C ALA A 200 6.36 -24.35 2.54
N LEU A 201 6.60 -24.00 1.29
CA LEU A 201 5.56 -23.63 0.34
C LEU A 201 5.71 -24.39 -0.96
N ARG A 202 4.65 -24.52 -1.74
CA ARG A 202 4.71 -24.80 -3.17
C ARG A 202 4.67 -23.51 -3.97
N PRO A 203 5.50 -23.37 -5.03
CA PRO A 203 5.47 -22.19 -5.88
C PRO A 203 4.11 -21.99 -6.56
N TYR A 204 3.72 -20.74 -6.69
CA TYR A 204 2.49 -20.33 -7.36
C TYR A 204 1.24 -21.00 -6.77
N ARG A 205 1.11 -21.01 -5.45
CA ARG A 205 -0.08 -21.50 -4.75
C ARG A 205 -0.70 -20.40 -3.93
N GLN A 206 -2.01 -20.51 -3.76
CA GLN A 206 -2.78 -19.65 -2.88
C GLN A 206 -2.81 -20.26 -1.48
N TYR A 207 -2.50 -19.46 -0.47
CA TYR A 207 -2.48 -19.86 0.93
C TYR A 207 -3.36 -18.95 1.76
N HIS A 208 -3.98 -19.54 2.77
CA HIS A 208 -4.73 -18.87 3.82
C HIS A 208 -3.97 -18.95 5.13
N ILE A 209 -3.94 -17.84 5.86
CA ILE A 209 -3.49 -17.81 7.25
C ILE A 209 -4.67 -17.35 8.10
N SER A 210 -4.93 -18.06 9.20
CA SER A 210 -5.84 -17.61 10.23
C SER A 210 -5.14 -17.56 11.57
N ILE A 211 -5.54 -16.61 12.42
CA ILE A 211 -4.99 -16.41 13.77
C ILE A 211 -6.08 -15.81 14.66
N TRP A 212 -6.14 -16.23 15.92
CA TRP A 212 -6.98 -15.58 16.90
C TRP A 212 -6.21 -14.49 17.63
N VAL A 213 -6.85 -13.34 17.82
CA VAL A 213 -6.25 -12.14 18.44
C VAL A 213 -7.18 -11.59 19.51
N LYS A 214 -6.63 -11.32 20.69
CA LYS A 214 -7.28 -10.58 21.79
C LYS A 214 -6.42 -9.38 22.15
N THR A 215 -7.02 -8.26 22.53
CA THR A 215 -6.32 -7.04 22.93
C THR A 215 -6.82 -6.50 24.26
N GLU A 216 -5.97 -5.77 24.99
CA GLU A 216 -6.32 -5.06 26.21
C GLU A 216 -5.48 -3.79 26.35
N ASP A 217 -6.15 -2.64 26.49
CA ASP A 217 -5.55 -1.31 26.61
C ASP A 217 -4.49 -1.00 25.55
N LEU A 218 -4.60 -1.60 24.38
CA LEU A 218 -3.64 -1.49 23.30
C LEU A 218 -3.68 -0.07 22.71
N LYS A 219 -2.51 0.57 22.62
CA LYS A 219 -2.37 1.90 22.04
C LYS A 219 -1.09 1.97 21.22
N SER A 220 -1.22 2.49 20.00
CA SER A 220 -0.14 2.67 19.03
C SER A 220 0.58 1.37 18.61
N ALA A 221 0.12 0.21 19.07
CA ALA A 221 0.57 -1.10 18.61
C ALA A 221 -0.50 -1.70 17.69
N SER A 222 -0.05 -2.33 16.63
CA SER A 222 -0.92 -3.03 15.68
C SER A 222 -0.46 -4.48 15.57
N PRO A 223 -1.27 -5.45 16.01
CA PRO A 223 -1.00 -6.86 15.74
C PRO A 223 -0.95 -7.11 14.22
N GLU A 224 0.05 -7.83 13.77
CA GLU A 224 0.33 -8.06 12.35
C GLU A 224 0.80 -9.48 12.10
N VAL A 225 0.48 -10.00 10.90
CA VAL A 225 1.14 -11.18 10.35
C VAL A 225 1.78 -10.78 9.02
N LYS A 226 3.05 -11.13 8.86
CA LYS A 226 3.81 -10.89 7.62
C LYS A 226 4.35 -12.19 7.07
N VAL A 227 4.28 -12.32 5.75
CA VAL A 227 4.98 -13.38 5.01
C VAL A 227 6.04 -12.70 4.16
N LEU A 228 7.29 -12.98 4.47
CA LEU A 228 8.45 -12.42 3.78
C LEU A 228 9.16 -13.49 2.96
N THR A 229 9.98 -13.06 2.00
CA THR A 229 10.92 -13.96 1.31
C THR A 229 11.84 -14.68 2.30
N PRO A 230 12.45 -15.83 1.94
CA PRO A 230 13.28 -16.60 2.87
C PRO A 230 14.44 -15.82 3.50
N ASP A 231 14.97 -14.83 2.79
CA ASP A 231 15.99 -13.89 3.28
C ASP A 231 15.42 -12.73 4.12
N SER A 232 14.09 -12.66 4.25
CA SER A 232 13.36 -11.60 4.97
C SER A 232 13.53 -10.18 4.38
N GLU A 233 14.01 -10.08 3.13
CA GLU A 233 14.26 -8.77 2.50
C GLU A 233 13.00 -8.19 1.84
N GLN A 234 12.08 -9.03 1.35
CA GLN A 234 10.90 -8.57 0.60
C GLN A 234 9.60 -9.10 1.19
N GLY A 235 8.55 -8.27 1.14
CA GLY A 235 7.21 -8.65 1.54
C GLY A 235 6.46 -9.42 0.46
N ILE A 236 6.03 -10.65 0.74
CA ILE A 236 5.07 -11.41 -0.05
C ILE A 236 3.64 -11.02 0.36
N SER A 237 3.41 -10.87 1.67
CA SER A 237 2.18 -10.34 2.27
C SER A 237 2.49 -9.65 3.58
N PHE A 238 1.86 -8.49 3.79
CA PHE A 238 2.02 -7.69 4.98
C PHE A 238 0.66 -7.09 5.33
N GLN A 239 0.01 -7.63 6.35
CA GLN A 239 -1.31 -7.16 6.77
C GLN A 239 -1.32 -6.83 8.26
N THR A 240 -1.81 -5.64 8.56
CA THR A 240 -2.09 -5.14 9.90
C THR A 240 -3.55 -5.43 10.22
N PHE A 241 -3.81 -6.04 11.36
CA PHE A 241 -5.19 -6.31 11.79
C PHE A 241 -5.82 -5.04 12.37
N ARG A 242 -7.03 -4.74 11.94
CA ARG A 242 -7.84 -3.69 12.54
C ARG A 242 -8.46 -4.24 13.82
N VAL A 243 -7.84 -3.92 14.94
CA VAL A 243 -8.26 -4.34 16.27
C VAL A 243 -8.74 -3.14 17.07
N ASP A 244 -9.70 -3.37 17.97
CA ASP A 244 -10.02 -2.39 19.01
C ASP A 244 -8.91 -2.39 20.09
N GLY A 245 -8.75 -1.27 20.79
CA GLY A 245 -7.78 -1.18 21.89
C GLY A 245 -8.02 -2.22 22.99
N THR A 246 -9.28 -2.61 23.19
CA THR A 246 -9.68 -3.72 24.05
C THR A 246 -10.80 -4.51 23.38
N GLN A 247 -10.52 -5.77 23.05
CA GLN A 247 -11.48 -6.71 22.46
C GLN A 247 -11.28 -8.13 22.98
N GLY A 248 -12.35 -8.92 22.97
CA GLY A 248 -12.26 -10.37 23.16
C GLY A 248 -11.56 -11.08 22.00
N TRP A 249 -11.42 -12.39 22.09
CA TRP A 249 -10.87 -13.19 21.01
C TRP A 249 -11.66 -13.02 19.70
N GLN A 250 -10.97 -12.63 18.64
CA GLN A 250 -11.49 -12.53 17.27
C GLN A 250 -10.55 -13.22 16.31
N LYS A 251 -11.10 -13.91 15.31
CA LYS A 251 -10.36 -14.54 14.24
C LYS A 251 -10.04 -13.53 13.15
N TYR A 252 -8.80 -13.51 12.72
CA TYR A 252 -8.33 -12.74 11.58
C TYR A 252 -7.81 -13.67 10.50
N ASP A 253 -8.13 -13.34 9.27
CA ASP A 253 -7.80 -14.13 8.10
C ASP A 253 -7.01 -13.29 7.10
N LEU A 254 -6.02 -13.89 6.46
CA LEU A 254 -5.31 -13.29 5.33
C LEU A 254 -5.02 -14.35 4.25
N VAL A 255 -4.93 -13.91 3.01
CA VAL A 255 -4.60 -14.77 1.87
C VAL A 255 -3.39 -14.20 1.14
N PHE A 256 -2.45 -15.07 0.78
CA PHE A 256 -1.28 -14.70 0.00
C PHE A 256 -1.02 -15.71 -1.13
N ASN A 257 -0.15 -15.34 -2.06
CA ASN A 257 0.38 -16.22 -3.09
C ASN A 257 1.87 -16.45 -2.84
N SER A 258 2.30 -17.70 -2.93
CA SER A 258 3.71 -18.07 -2.73
C SER A 258 4.65 -17.59 -3.84
N LEU A 259 4.12 -17.06 -4.95
CA LEU A 259 4.90 -16.70 -6.13
C LEU A 259 5.83 -17.86 -6.55
N ASN A 260 7.07 -17.59 -6.89
CA ASN A 260 8.07 -18.61 -7.25
C ASN A 260 8.80 -19.21 -6.03
N HIS A 261 8.37 -18.93 -4.81
CA HIS A 261 9.08 -19.36 -3.60
C HIS A 261 8.66 -20.76 -3.16
N THR A 262 9.64 -21.55 -2.69
CA THR A 262 9.46 -22.88 -2.08
C THR A 262 9.44 -22.84 -0.56
N SER A 263 9.74 -21.67 0.02
CA SER A 263 9.67 -21.37 1.46
C SER A 263 9.46 -19.88 1.66
N ALA A 264 9.02 -19.51 2.84
CA ALA A 264 8.91 -18.13 3.28
C ALA A 264 9.20 -18.02 4.76
N GLN A 265 9.48 -16.79 5.23
CA GLN A 265 9.59 -16.49 6.65
C GLN A 265 8.26 -15.89 7.13
N LEU A 266 7.59 -16.62 8.03
CA LEU A 266 6.36 -16.19 8.68
C LEU A 266 6.70 -15.40 9.94
N TYR A 267 6.13 -14.21 10.07
CA TYR A 267 6.22 -13.36 11.26
C TYR A 267 4.85 -13.12 11.86
N ALA A 268 4.75 -13.10 13.18
CA ALA A 268 3.60 -12.62 13.93
C ALA A 268 4.07 -11.68 15.06
N GLY A 269 3.39 -10.55 15.26
CA GLY A 269 3.78 -9.59 16.30
C GLY A 269 3.35 -8.16 16.02
N THR A 270 4.18 -7.22 16.49
CA THR A 270 4.05 -5.78 16.21
C THR A 270 5.40 -5.16 15.85
N TRP A 271 5.37 -4.11 15.01
CA TRP A 271 6.55 -3.34 14.59
C TRP A 271 6.64 -1.98 15.29
N GLY A 272 5.82 -1.76 16.29
CA GLY A 272 5.81 -0.57 17.14
C GLY A 272 4.68 -0.65 18.14
N GLY A 273 4.76 0.16 19.21
CA GLY A 273 3.69 0.26 20.18
C GLY A 273 4.12 1.01 21.44
N ASP A 274 3.15 1.72 22.04
CA ASP A 274 3.41 2.49 23.27
C ASP A 274 3.03 1.68 24.51
N ARG A 275 1.82 1.13 24.54
CA ARG A 275 1.30 0.44 25.73
C ARG A 275 0.22 -0.56 25.40
N GLY A 276 -0.20 -1.32 26.42
CA GLY A 276 -1.23 -2.36 26.35
C GLY A 276 -0.61 -3.71 26.09
N ARG A 277 -1.45 -4.66 25.79
CA ARG A 277 -1.07 -6.05 25.50
C ARG A 277 -2.01 -6.67 24.51
N PHE A 278 -1.51 -7.67 23.80
CA PHE A 278 -2.34 -8.52 22.94
C PHE A 278 -1.86 -9.97 23.03
N TRP A 279 -2.75 -10.86 22.63
CA TRP A 279 -2.50 -12.31 22.61
C TRP A 279 -2.75 -12.84 21.21
N PHE A 280 -1.91 -13.79 20.83
CA PHE A 280 -2.10 -14.65 19.66
C PHE A 280 -2.35 -16.09 20.10
N ASP A 281 -3.24 -16.77 19.36
CA ASP A 281 -3.51 -18.18 19.52
C ASP A 281 -3.96 -18.82 18.22
N ASP A 282 -3.87 -20.15 18.10
CA ASP A 282 -4.37 -20.96 16.97
C ASP A 282 -4.00 -20.39 15.59
N LEU A 283 -2.70 -20.12 15.36
CA LEU A 283 -2.20 -19.70 14.06
C LEU A 283 -2.09 -20.91 13.12
N VAL A 284 -2.81 -20.86 12.02
CA VAL A 284 -2.85 -21.92 10.99
C VAL A 284 -2.43 -21.36 9.65
N VAL A 285 -1.65 -22.11 8.87
CA VAL A 285 -1.34 -21.84 7.46
C VAL A 285 -1.77 -23.04 6.64
N GLU A 286 -2.60 -22.82 5.63
CA GLU A 286 -3.11 -23.88 4.78
C GLU A 286 -3.13 -23.47 3.29
N GLU A 287 -2.91 -24.41 2.40
CA GLU A 287 -3.12 -24.23 0.95
C GLU A 287 -4.61 -24.19 0.66
N ILE A 288 -5.05 -23.27 -0.20
CA ILE A 288 -6.44 -23.11 -0.63
C ILE A 288 -6.55 -22.99 -2.15
N GLY A 289 -7.78 -22.96 -2.67
CA GLY A 289 -8.01 -22.84 -4.11
C GLY A 289 -9.27 -22.06 -4.47
N LEU A 290 -9.20 -21.30 -5.56
CA LEU A 290 -10.28 -20.53 -6.19
C LEU A 290 -10.88 -19.38 -5.36
N VAL A 291 -10.32 -19.03 -4.21
CA VAL A 291 -10.80 -17.88 -3.43
C VAL A 291 -10.50 -16.58 -4.19
N ASN A 292 -11.52 -15.77 -4.38
CA ASN A 292 -11.45 -14.51 -5.12
C ASN A 292 -10.94 -14.68 -6.57
N VAL A 293 -11.37 -15.73 -7.29
CA VAL A 293 -10.95 -15.95 -8.67
C VAL A 293 -11.39 -14.81 -9.59
N LEU A 294 -10.43 -14.19 -10.27
CA LEU A 294 -10.68 -13.10 -11.22
C LEU A 294 -11.08 -13.66 -12.59
N ARG A 295 -12.07 -13.04 -13.25
CA ARG A 295 -12.66 -13.54 -14.49
C ARG A 295 -12.77 -12.45 -15.58
N ARG A 296 -11.65 -12.17 -16.22
CA ARG A 296 -11.55 -11.27 -17.38
C ARG A 296 -10.61 -11.89 -18.44
N PRO A 297 -10.49 -11.35 -19.65
CA PRO A 297 -9.62 -11.92 -20.70
C PRO A 297 -8.18 -12.13 -20.25
N GLY A 298 -7.63 -11.22 -19.44
CA GLY A 298 -6.26 -11.31 -18.90
C GLY A 298 -6.08 -12.26 -17.72
N THR A 299 -7.14 -12.94 -17.26
CA THR A 299 -7.12 -13.86 -16.11
C THR A 299 -7.83 -15.19 -16.43
N PRO A 300 -7.31 -15.99 -17.40
CA PRO A 300 -7.93 -17.25 -17.77
C PRO A 300 -7.87 -18.27 -16.64
N VAL A 301 -8.88 -19.15 -16.57
CA VAL A 301 -8.85 -20.39 -15.79
C VAL A 301 -8.53 -21.54 -16.73
N THR A 302 -7.60 -22.41 -16.33
CA THR A 302 -7.28 -23.63 -17.09
C THR A 302 -7.46 -24.85 -16.20
N VAL A 303 -8.11 -25.89 -16.76
CA VAL A 303 -8.34 -27.17 -16.09
C VAL A 303 -7.70 -28.27 -16.91
N LYS A 304 -6.83 -29.07 -16.29
CA LYS A 304 -6.13 -30.18 -16.93
C LYS A 304 -6.21 -31.45 -16.08
N GLY A 305 -6.37 -32.58 -16.68
CA GLY A 305 -6.15 -33.89 -16.03
C GLY A 305 -4.65 -34.11 -15.75
N GLU A 306 -4.31 -34.95 -14.79
CA GLU A 306 -2.90 -35.31 -14.52
C GLU A 306 -2.26 -36.07 -15.69
N ASN A 307 -3.07 -36.65 -16.59
CA ASN A 307 -2.65 -37.26 -17.85
C ASN A 307 -2.34 -36.23 -18.97
N GLY A 308 -2.47 -34.91 -18.69
CA GLY A 308 -2.23 -33.83 -19.64
C GLY A 308 -3.44 -33.46 -20.51
N THR A 309 -4.59 -34.12 -20.36
CA THR A 309 -5.82 -33.73 -21.07
C THR A 309 -6.25 -32.31 -20.65
N VAL A 310 -6.44 -31.43 -21.63
CA VAL A 310 -7.00 -30.10 -21.40
C VAL A 310 -8.52 -30.15 -21.50
N TYR A 311 -9.19 -29.67 -20.46
CA TYR A 311 -10.64 -29.56 -20.40
C TYR A 311 -11.11 -28.14 -20.76
N GLU A 312 -12.31 -28.06 -21.36
CA GLU A 312 -12.84 -26.86 -21.96
C GLU A 312 -14.00 -26.30 -21.11
N GLU A 313 -13.93 -25.00 -20.77
CA GLU A 313 -15.02 -24.29 -20.11
C GLU A 313 -16.26 -24.24 -21.03
N GLY A 314 -17.43 -24.52 -20.49
CA GLY A 314 -18.70 -24.62 -21.23
C GLY A 314 -18.95 -25.97 -21.85
N LYS A 315 -17.94 -26.82 -21.98
CA LYS A 315 -18.05 -28.19 -22.54
C LYS A 315 -17.87 -29.24 -21.46
N ASP A 316 -16.78 -29.19 -20.71
CA ASP A 316 -16.44 -30.18 -19.68
C ASP A 316 -16.82 -29.67 -18.29
N TYR A 317 -16.73 -28.37 -18.05
CA TYR A 317 -17.11 -27.73 -16.80
C TYR A 317 -17.79 -26.38 -17.06
N GLN A 318 -18.65 -25.97 -16.15
CA GLN A 318 -19.30 -24.66 -16.20
C GLN A 318 -18.28 -23.56 -15.96
N ARG A 319 -18.63 -22.32 -16.37
CA ARG A 319 -17.78 -21.16 -16.10
C ARG A 319 -17.44 -21.08 -14.62
N VAL A 320 -16.15 -21.13 -14.31
CA VAL A 320 -15.67 -20.95 -12.93
C VAL A 320 -15.85 -19.50 -12.55
N VAL A 321 -16.66 -19.25 -11.54
CA VAL A 321 -16.87 -17.94 -10.94
C VAL A 321 -16.84 -18.08 -9.43
N ASP A 322 -16.36 -17.05 -8.76
CA ASP A 322 -16.47 -16.93 -7.33
C ASP A 322 -17.68 -16.03 -7.02
N PRO A 323 -18.78 -16.58 -6.52
CA PRO A 323 -19.98 -15.80 -6.23
C PRO A 323 -19.76 -14.81 -5.08
N ASN A 324 -18.75 -15.06 -4.25
CA ASN A 324 -18.38 -14.25 -3.10
C ASN A 324 -17.17 -13.35 -3.39
N LEU A 325 -16.82 -13.14 -4.67
CA LEU A 325 -15.68 -12.30 -5.06
C LEU A 325 -15.72 -10.96 -4.32
N HIS A 326 -14.78 -10.81 -3.40
CA HIS A 326 -14.60 -9.60 -2.61
C HIS A 326 -13.11 -9.41 -2.31
N PRO A 327 -12.36 -8.74 -3.19
CA PRO A 327 -10.90 -8.66 -3.13
C PRO A 327 -10.33 -8.17 -1.79
N TRP A 328 -11.10 -7.37 -1.05
CA TRP A 328 -10.73 -6.87 0.30
C TRP A 328 -11.14 -7.82 1.45
N GLN A 329 -11.99 -8.81 1.18
CA GLN A 329 -12.32 -9.87 2.14
C GLN A 329 -11.40 -11.05 1.86
N ALA A 330 -10.41 -11.22 2.70
CA ALA A 330 -9.30 -12.13 2.44
C ALA A 330 -9.74 -13.58 2.22
N TYR A 331 -10.71 -14.08 3.00
CA TYR A 331 -11.09 -15.50 3.00
C TYR A 331 -12.60 -15.70 3.10
N HIS A 332 -13.09 -16.68 2.40
CA HIS A 332 -14.47 -17.17 2.44
C HIS A 332 -14.51 -18.64 1.99
N GLU A 333 -15.67 -19.29 2.05
CA GLU A 333 -15.86 -20.66 1.61
C GLU A 333 -15.32 -20.89 0.18
N LEU A 334 -14.60 -22.02 0.02
CA LEU A 334 -13.92 -22.33 -1.23
C LEU A 334 -14.91 -22.63 -2.36
N PRO A 335 -14.83 -21.94 -3.50
CA PRO A 335 -15.62 -22.29 -4.68
C PRO A 335 -15.29 -23.67 -5.21
N THR A 336 -16.30 -24.33 -5.78
CA THR A 336 -16.18 -25.63 -6.46
C THR A 336 -16.31 -25.45 -7.98
N ILE A 337 -15.75 -26.39 -8.75
CA ILE A 337 -15.94 -26.43 -10.20
C ILE A 337 -17.10 -27.38 -10.50
N LYS A 338 -18.17 -26.86 -11.11
CA LYS A 338 -19.32 -27.65 -11.55
C LYS A 338 -19.04 -28.28 -12.91
N LEU A 339 -19.16 -29.61 -13.01
CA LEU A 339 -19.02 -30.33 -14.30
C LEU A 339 -20.31 -30.20 -15.11
N THR A 340 -20.18 -30.30 -16.45
CA THR A 340 -21.36 -30.35 -17.31
C THR A 340 -21.88 -31.80 -17.42
N GLU A 341 -23.12 -31.97 -17.82
CA GLU A 341 -23.69 -33.30 -18.06
C GLU A 341 -22.92 -34.14 -19.13
N LYS A 342 -22.25 -33.46 -20.06
CA LYS A 342 -21.46 -34.07 -21.15
C LYS A 342 -19.96 -33.99 -20.88
N SER A 343 -19.56 -33.77 -19.63
CA SER A 343 -18.15 -33.66 -19.25
C SER A 343 -17.36 -34.93 -19.59
N ARG A 344 -16.15 -34.71 -20.09
CA ARG A 344 -15.17 -35.79 -20.27
C ARG A 344 -14.44 -36.14 -18.96
N ILE A 345 -14.55 -35.27 -17.95
CA ILE A 345 -13.97 -35.46 -16.61
C ILE A 345 -14.74 -36.58 -15.90
N LYS A 346 -14.01 -37.57 -15.41
CA LYS A 346 -14.61 -38.75 -14.74
C LYS A 346 -14.59 -38.59 -13.23
N ASP A 347 -15.50 -39.29 -12.57
CA ASP A 347 -15.51 -39.37 -11.11
C ASP A 347 -14.19 -39.95 -10.58
N GLY A 348 -13.63 -39.36 -9.53
CA GLY A 348 -12.32 -39.67 -8.97
C GLY A 348 -11.13 -39.05 -9.73
N GLU A 349 -11.36 -38.36 -10.84
CA GLU A 349 -10.27 -37.77 -11.61
C GLU A 349 -9.61 -36.60 -10.89
N ARG A 350 -8.28 -36.59 -10.90
CA ARG A 350 -7.44 -35.54 -10.32
C ARG A 350 -7.14 -34.50 -11.40
N LEU A 351 -7.48 -33.25 -11.08
CA LEU A 351 -7.38 -32.09 -11.97
C LEU A 351 -6.34 -31.10 -11.46
N ARG A 352 -5.59 -30.53 -12.39
CA ARG A 352 -4.68 -29.40 -12.14
C ARG A 352 -5.32 -28.13 -12.65
N VAL A 353 -5.65 -27.24 -11.73
CA VAL A 353 -6.38 -25.99 -12.00
C VAL A 353 -5.46 -24.81 -11.80
N SER A 354 -5.34 -23.97 -12.84
CA SER A 354 -4.61 -22.71 -12.73
C SER A 354 -5.56 -21.54 -12.95
N TYR A 355 -5.43 -20.50 -12.14
CA TYR A 355 -6.32 -19.36 -12.11
C TYR A 355 -5.60 -18.13 -11.57
N TYR A 356 -6.23 -16.97 -11.66
CA TYR A 356 -5.71 -15.71 -11.13
C TYR A 356 -6.59 -15.20 -10.00
N HIS A 357 -5.96 -14.66 -8.96
CA HIS A 357 -6.63 -14.05 -7.81
C HIS A 357 -5.91 -12.77 -7.37
N PRO A 358 -6.59 -11.80 -6.73
CA PRO A 358 -5.94 -10.63 -6.14
C PRO A 358 -5.10 -11.03 -4.93
N VAL A 359 -4.09 -10.21 -4.63
CA VAL A 359 -3.32 -10.32 -3.39
C VAL A 359 -3.25 -8.97 -2.70
N ILE A 360 -3.40 -8.95 -1.38
CA ILE A 360 -3.17 -7.80 -0.54
C ILE A 360 -1.74 -7.94 0.01
N VAL A 361 -0.85 -7.07 -0.45
CA VAL A 361 0.57 -7.14 -0.08
C VAL A 361 0.86 -6.25 1.12
N TYR A 362 0.13 -5.14 1.24
CA TYR A 362 0.35 -4.14 2.28
C TYR A 362 -0.98 -3.59 2.79
N GLN A 363 -1.24 -3.77 4.07
CA GLN A 363 -2.49 -3.34 4.74
C GLN A 363 -3.74 -3.89 4.04
N ASP A 364 -4.60 -3.04 3.51
CA ASP A 364 -5.83 -3.36 2.77
C ASP A 364 -5.80 -2.86 1.31
N ARG A 365 -4.60 -2.54 0.79
CA ARG A 365 -4.45 -1.92 -0.53
C ARG A 365 -4.35 -2.97 -1.63
N LEU A 366 -5.11 -2.73 -2.68
CA LEU A 366 -5.13 -3.51 -3.92
C LEU A 366 -4.66 -2.65 -5.08
N THR A 367 -4.00 -3.26 -6.04
CA THR A 367 -3.54 -2.58 -7.26
C THR A 367 -4.41 -3.00 -8.44
N VAL A 368 -4.87 -2.04 -9.24
CA VAL A 368 -5.60 -2.30 -10.50
C VAL A 368 -4.64 -2.74 -11.60
N CYS A 369 -5.14 -3.48 -12.59
CA CYS A 369 -4.35 -3.88 -13.74
C CYS A 369 -4.18 -2.71 -14.73
N LEU A 370 -2.99 -2.12 -14.79
CA LEU A 370 -2.70 -0.98 -15.67
C LEU A 370 -2.78 -1.29 -17.18
N SER A 371 -2.90 -2.57 -17.54
CA SER A 371 -3.05 -3.01 -18.93
C SER A 371 -4.51 -3.30 -19.31
N GLU A 372 -5.43 -3.33 -18.33
CA GLU A 372 -6.83 -3.67 -18.59
C GLU A 372 -7.58 -2.48 -19.21
N PRO A 373 -8.21 -2.65 -20.39
CA PRO A 373 -8.94 -1.56 -21.03
C PRO A 373 -10.12 -1.01 -20.21
N SER A 374 -10.82 -1.86 -19.44
CA SER A 374 -11.93 -1.45 -18.57
C SER A 374 -11.47 -0.49 -17.47
N VAL A 375 -10.24 -0.64 -16.96
CA VAL A 375 -9.65 0.29 -15.98
C VAL A 375 -9.49 1.68 -16.59
N LEU A 376 -8.91 1.77 -17.79
CA LEU A 376 -8.75 3.07 -18.48
C LEU A 376 -10.10 3.71 -18.82
N GLU A 377 -11.08 2.92 -19.23
CA GLU A 377 -12.42 3.43 -19.50
C GLU A 377 -13.12 3.91 -18.22
N GLY A 378 -13.02 3.17 -17.13
CA GLY A 378 -13.55 3.59 -15.83
C GLY A 378 -12.92 4.89 -15.33
N TRP A 379 -11.61 5.05 -15.49
CA TRP A 379 -10.91 6.29 -15.16
C TRP A 379 -11.30 7.45 -16.07
N ARG A 380 -11.58 7.17 -17.36
CA ARG A 380 -12.11 8.19 -18.26
C ARG A 380 -13.49 8.69 -17.80
N GLU A 381 -14.39 7.79 -17.47
CA GLU A 381 -15.72 8.13 -16.93
C GLU A 381 -15.60 8.94 -15.62
N GLU A 382 -14.66 8.57 -14.75
CA GLU A 382 -14.36 9.29 -13.51
C GLU A 382 -13.91 10.73 -13.77
N VAL A 383 -12.93 10.93 -14.67
CA VAL A 383 -12.43 12.27 -15.02
C VAL A 383 -13.54 13.11 -15.66
N VAL A 384 -14.37 12.52 -16.53
CA VAL A 384 -15.54 13.20 -17.13
C VAL A 384 -16.52 13.64 -16.05
N ARG A 385 -16.91 12.75 -15.14
CA ARG A 385 -17.82 13.04 -14.03
C ARG A 385 -17.29 14.16 -13.14
N VAL A 386 -16.03 14.09 -12.73
CA VAL A 386 -15.39 15.12 -11.90
C VAL A 386 -15.37 16.46 -12.63
N ASN A 387 -15.06 16.45 -13.93
CA ASN A 387 -15.08 17.68 -14.74
C ASN A 387 -16.48 18.30 -14.85
N GLU A 388 -17.51 17.50 -15.09
CA GLU A 388 -18.90 17.97 -15.15
C GLU A 388 -19.36 18.59 -13.82
N LEU A 389 -19.01 17.95 -12.69
CA LEU A 389 -19.41 18.43 -11.37
C LEU A 389 -18.66 19.70 -10.96
N LEU A 390 -17.34 19.70 -11.08
CA LEU A 390 -16.48 20.71 -10.45
C LEU A 390 -15.80 21.64 -11.44
N HIS A 391 -15.48 21.18 -12.65
CA HIS A 391 -14.60 21.89 -13.58
C HIS A 391 -13.28 22.31 -12.88
N PRO A 392 -12.52 21.35 -12.34
CA PRO A 392 -11.38 21.65 -11.45
C PRO A 392 -10.24 22.35 -12.19
N ASP A 393 -9.38 23.08 -11.47
CA ASP A 393 -8.19 23.74 -12.01
C ASP A 393 -7.06 22.75 -12.34
N GLY A 394 -7.11 21.55 -11.75
CA GLY A 394 -6.13 20.52 -12.01
C GLY A 394 -6.55 19.13 -11.51
N PHE A 395 -5.76 18.14 -11.92
CA PHE A 395 -5.93 16.74 -11.54
C PHE A 395 -4.62 16.19 -10.98
N LEU A 396 -4.72 15.40 -9.92
CA LEU A 396 -3.65 14.56 -9.39
C LEU A 396 -3.92 13.12 -9.77
N MET A 397 -3.09 12.54 -10.63
CA MET A 397 -3.16 11.13 -10.99
C MET A 397 -2.57 10.27 -9.85
N SER A 398 -3.39 9.37 -9.30
CA SER A 398 -3.01 8.47 -8.19
C SER A 398 -2.24 7.26 -8.71
N HIS A 399 -0.96 7.43 -8.98
CA HIS A 399 -0.06 6.37 -9.44
C HIS A 399 1.02 6.04 -8.39
N ASP A 400 0.70 6.26 -7.11
CA ASP A 400 1.58 5.97 -5.99
C ASP A 400 1.47 4.51 -5.53
N GLU A 401 2.54 3.99 -4.97
CA GLU A 401 2.59 2.73 -4.23
C GLU A 401 1.94 1.51 -4.93
N LEU A 402 2.15 1.38 -6.23
CA LEU A 402 1.64 0.28 -7.06
C LEU A 402 2.41 -1.03 -6.75
N ARG A 403 1.98 -1.76 -5.73
CA ARG A 403 2.73 -2.90 -5.13
C ARG A 403 2.54 -4.24 -5.85
N VAL A 404 1.60 -4.35 -6.78
CA VAL A 404 1.36 -5.57 -7.57
C VAL A 404 1.25 -5.17 -9.03
N MET A 405 2.18 -5.60 -9.88
CA MET A 405 2.18 -5.23 -11.30
C MET A 405 2.75 -6.35 -12.17
N ASN A 406 2.31 -6.40 -13.43
CA ASN A 406 2.85 -7.29 -14.45
C ASN A 406 2.75 -8.78 -14.07
N GLN A 407 1.68 -9.18 -13.40
CA GLN A 407 1.44 -10.56 -12.96
C GLN A 407 0.46 -11.31 -13.86
N CYS A 408 -0.58 -10.64 -14.36
CA CYS A 408 -1.63 -11.28 -15.14
C CYS A 408 -1.21 -11.59 -16.60
N ALA A 409 -1.91 -12.51 -17.26
CA ALA A 409 -1.60 -12.92 -18.62
C ALA A 409 -1.65 -11.76 -19.62
N LEU A 410 -2.54 -10.78 -19.43
CA LEU A 410 -2.62 -9.61 -20.29
C LEU A 410 -1.36 -8.74 -20.19
N CYS A 411 -0.89 -8.44 -18.97
CA CYS A 411 0.34 -7.70 -18.75
C CYS A 411 1.55 -8.43 -19.37
N GLN A 412 1.66 -9.73 -19.13
CA GLN A 412 2.75 -10.58 -19.66
C GLN A 412 2.74 -10.66 -21.19
N SER A 413 1.56 -10.65 -21.82
CA SER A 413 1.44 -10.70 -23.30
C SER A 413 2.03 -9.45 -23.97
N ARG A 414 2.12 -8.32 -23.26
CA ARG A 414 2.71 -7.08 -23.77
C ARG A 414 4.23 -7.15 -23.93
N LYS A 415 4.90 -8.08 -23.26
CA LYS A 415 6.36 -8.22 -23.26
C LYS A 415 7.10 -6.92 -22.88
N LEU A 416 6.50 -6.15 -21.98
CA LEU A 416 7.03 -4.91 -21.42
C LEU A 416 7.44 -5.13 -19.97
N THR A 417 8.40 -4.35 -19.50
CA THR A 417 8.71 -4.28 -18.06
C THR A 417 7.60 -3.54 -17.30
N PRO A 418 7.45 -3.74 -15.98
CA PRO A 418 6.53 -2.94 -15.17
C PRO A 418 6.73 -1.43 -15.34
N GLY A 419 8.00 -0.95 -15.37
CA GLY A 419 8.31 0.45 -15.61
C GLY A 419 7.80 0.95 -16.97
N GLN A 420 7.93 0.14 -18.03
CA GLN A 420 7.40 0.48 -19.36
C GLN A 420 5.86 0.45 -19.40
N ILE A 421 5.22 -0.50 -18.68
CA ILE A 421 3.77 -0.54 -18.53
C ILE A 421 3.26 0.72 -17.83
N LEU A 422 3.92 1.12 -16.75
CA LEU A 422 3.57 2.33 -16.01
C LEU A 422 3.81 3.59 -16.86
N ALA A 423 4.93 3.67 -17.58
CA ALA A 423 5.23 4.78 -18.49
C ALA A 423 4.16 4.94 -19.59
N ASP A 424 3.69 3.83 -20.17
CA ASP A 424 2.60 3.83 -21.16
C ASP A 424 1.27 4.25 -20.53
N ASN A 425 0.96 3.74 -19.33
CA ASN A 425 -0.29 4.04 -18.63
C ASN A 425 -0.37 5.52 -18.23
N VAL A 426 0.64 6.08 -17.55
CA VAL A 426 0.63 7.48 -17.11
C VAL A 426 0.52 8.45 -18.29
N ARG A 427 1.15 8.14 -19.42
CA ARG A 427 1.03 8.94 -20.66
C ARG A 427 -0.39 8.91 -21.22
N LYS A 428 -1.05 7.75 -21.23
CA LYS A 428 -2.45 7.62 -21.66
C LYS A 428 -3.38 8.39 -20.72
N CYS A 429 -3.15 8.32 -19.42
CA CYS A 429 -3.93 9.05 -18.42
C CYS A 429 -3.77 10.57 -18.57
N ALA A 430 -2.54 11.05 -18.70
CA ALA A 430 -2.28 12.47 -18.94
C ALA A 430 -2.93 12.96 -20.25
N LYS A 431 -2.81 12.16 -21.32
CA LYS A 431 -3.49 12.48 -22.59
C LYS A 431 -5.01 12.55 -22.43
N MET A 432 -5.62 11.63 -21.70
CA MET A 432 -7.06 11.61 -21.44
C MET A 432 -7.53 12.89 -20.74
N ILE A 433 -6.78 13.36 -19.74
CA ILE A 433 -7.08 14.62 -19.07
C ILE A 433 -6.94 15.80 -20.04
N ARG A 434 -5.86 15.88 -20.82
CA ARG A 434 -5.63 16.97 -21.79
C ARG A 434 -6.69 17.04 -22.87
N ASP A 435 -7.14 15.88 -23.37
CA ASP A 435 -8.19 15.82 -24.40
C ASP A 435 -9.52 16.41 -23.87
N LEU A 436 -9.80 16.25 -22.57
CA LEU A 436 -11.00 16.80 -21.94
C LEU A 436 -10.80 18.23 -21.42
N ARG A 437 -9.63 18.50 -20.83
CA ARG A 437 -9.29 19.75 -20.14
C ARG A 437 -7.86 20.20 -20.46
N PRO A 438 -7.65 20.80 -21.64
CA PRO A 438 -6.30 21.22 -22.08
C PRO A 438 -5.69 22.33 -21.22
N ASP A 439 -6.53 23.04 -20.44
CA ASP A 439 -6.17 24.13 -19.53
C ASP A 439 -5.91 23.68 -18.09
N ALA A 440 -6.29 22.45 -17.71
CA ALA A 440 -6.12 21.95 -16.36
C ALA A 440 -4.67 21.52 -16.08
N GLU A 441 -4.19 21.77 -14.87
CA GLU A 441 -2.90 21.28 -14.43
C GLU A 441 -2.94 19.78 -14.18
N ILE A 442 -1.87 19.06 -14.54
CA ILE A 442 -1.74 17.61 -14.31
C ILE A 442 -0.57 17.37 -13.37
N TRP A 443 -0.80 16.58 -12.34
CA TRP A 443 0.16 16.21 -11.32
C TRP A 443 0.18 14.71 -11.08
N VAL A 444 1.30 14.20 -10.55
CA VAL A 444 1.44 12.79 -10.14
C VAL A 444 2.38 12.70 -8.93
N TRP A 445 2.19 11.72 -8.06
CA TRP A 445 3.12 11.40 -6.98
C TRP A 445 4.45 10.89 -7.56
N ASN A 446 5.57 11.22 -6.90
CA ASN A 446 6.91 10.93 -7.42
C ASN A 446 7.32 9.45 -7.31
N ASP A 447 6.89 8.75 -6.30
CA ASP A 447 7.50 7.51 -5.81
C ASP A 447 7.70 6.44 -6.88
N MET A 448 6.69 6.15 -7.69
CA MET A 448 6.76 5.13 -8.75
C MET A 448 7.57 5.56 -9.98
N PHE A 449 8.00 6.82 -10.03
CA PHE A 449 8.80 7.43 -11.09
C PHE A 449 10.18 7.88 -10.62
N ASP A 450 10.51 7.67 -9.35
CA ASP A 450 11.72 8.13 -8.69
C ASP A 450 12.69 6.95 -8.46
N PRO A 451 13.86 6.93 -9.12
CA PRO A 451 14.84 5.86 -8.97
C PRO A 451 15.48 5.79 -7.57
N MET A 452 15.37 6.84 -6.75
CA MET A 452 15.77 6.85 -5.35
C MET A 452 14.65 6.40 -4.40
N HIS A 453 13.45 6.09 -4.94
CA HIS A 453 12.32 5.62 -4.16
C HIS A 453 11.84 4.25 -4.67
N ASN A 454 10.73 4.18 -5.42
CA ASN A 454 10.12 2.92 -5.84
C ASN A 454 10.44 2.50 -7.28
N ALA A 455 10.96 3.41 -8.12
CA ALA A 455 11.33 3.09 -9.50
C ALA A 455 12.66 2.31 -9.62
N VAL A 456 12.76 1.24 -8.84
CA VAL A 456 13.98 0.42 -8.66
C VAL A 456 14.11 -0.71 -9.69
N PRO A 457 15.32 -1.26 -9.90
CA PRO A 457 15.56 -2.34 -10.87
C PRO A 457 14.96 -3.69 -10.44
N SER A 458 14.72 -3.91 -9.16
CA SER A 458 14.14 -5.16 -8.62
C SER A 458 13.70 -4.98 -7.17
N GLY A 459 12.92 -5.94 -6.66
CA GLY A 459 12.67 -6.04 -5.22
C GLY A 459 11.59 -5.11 -4.68
N TYR A 460 10.67 -4.62 -5.51
CA TYR A 460 9.54 -3.85 -5.02
C TYR A 460 8.29 -4.74 -4.91
N TYR A 461 8.02 -5.23 -3.73
CA TYR A 461 6.87 -6.09 -3.41
C TYR A 461 6.58 -7.19 -4.45
N VAL A 462 5.34 -7.29 -4.95
CA VAL A 462 4.88 -8.29 -5.93
C VAL A 462 4.88 -7.69 -7.35
N VAL A 463 5.85 -6.86 -7.66
CA VAL A 463 6.07 -6.33 -9.01
C VAL A 463 6.98 -7.27 -9.78
N ASN A 464 6.50 -7.81 -10.91
CA ASN A 464 7.23 -8.79 -11.71
C ASN A 464 8.15 -8.12 -12.73
N GLY A 465 9.32 -7.68 -12.27
CA GLY A 465 10.37 -7.08 -13.06
C GLY A 465 10.74 -5.65 -12.64
N PRO A 466 11.62 -4.96 -13.40
CA PRO A 466 12.11 -3.64 -13.06
C PRO A 466 11.06 -2.54 -13.25
N LEU A 467 11.00 -1.61 -12.30
CA LEU A 467 10.24 -0.36 -12.39
C LEU A 467 11.06 0.79 -12.99
N THR A 468 12.33 0.57 -13.26
CA THR A 468 13.16 1.53 -13.98
C THR A 468 12.52 1.96 -15.30
N ASP A 469 12.82 3.17 -15.74
CA ASP A 469 12.26 3.79 -16.95
C ASP A 469 10.78 4.20 -16.87
N SER A 470 10.09 4.02 -15.73
CA SER A 470 8.72 4.52 -15.53
C SER A 470 8.60 6.03 -15.76
N TRP A 471 9.61 6.80 -15.36
CA TRP A 471 9.70 8.25 -15.56
C TRP A 471 9.71 8.68 -17.04
N LYS A 472 10.03 7.79 -17.98
CA LYS A 472 9.97 8.08 -19.42
C LYS A 472 8.53 8.28 -19.93
N GLY A 473 7.53 7.97 -19.10
CA GLY A 473 6.12 8.25 -19.37
C GLY A 473 5.68 9.66 -19.01
N LEU A 474 6.50 10.40 -18.27
CA LEU A 474 6.17 11.74 -17.81
C LEU A 474 6.46 12.79 -18.91
N ASP A 475 5.43 13.46 -19.37
CA ASP A 475 5.56 14.61 -20.25
C ASP A 475 5.94 15.86 -19.43
N LYS A 476 6.57 16.86 -20.07
CA LYS A 476 7.12 18.04 -19.36
C LYS A 476 6.09 18.95 -18.72
N ASP A 477 4.84 18.85 -19.07
CA ASP A 477 3.73 19.59 -18.49
C ASP A 477 3.13 18.88 -17.25
N VAL A 478 3.49 17.62 -17.01
CA VAL A 478 3.10 16.88 -15.79
C VAL A 478 3.97 17.33 -14.61
N GLY A 479 3.32 17.79 -13.54
CA GLY A 479 3.99 18.16 -12.29
C GLY A 479 4.20 16.96 -11.37
N ILE A 480 5.27 17.01 -10.60
CA ILE A 480 5.67 15.95 -9.67
C ILE A 480 5.43 16.40 -8.23
N MET A 481 4.72 15.58 -7.46
CA MET A 481 4.55 15.78 -6.02
C MET A 481 5.55 14.91 -5.25
N ASN A 482 6.63 15.53 -4.78
CA ASN A 482 7.70 14.86 -4.04
C ASN A 482 7.33 14.69 -2.57
N TRP A 483 7.32 13.43 -2.08
CA TRP A 483 6.95 13.15 -0.68
C TRP A 483 8.01 12.33 0.11
N HIS A 484 8.99 11.72 -0.55
CA HIS A 484 9.98 10.88 0.11
C HIS A 484 11.02 11.71 0.88
N GLY A 485 10.90 11.75 2.21
CA GLY A 485 11.86 12.41 3.09
C GLY A 485 13.19 11.67 3.23
N GLY A 486 14.26 12.43 3.51
CA GLY A 486 15.61 11.89 3.72
C GLY A 486 16.50 11.87 2.47
N LEU A 487 15.93 12.00 1.28
CA LEU A 487 16.65 12.08 0.01
C LEU A 487 16.18 13.26 -0.85
N GLU A 488 15.63 14.30 -0.22
CA GLU A 488 14.94 15.42 -0.84
C GLU A 488 15.77 16.09 -1.96
N GLU A 489 17.06 16.30 -1.72
CA GLU A 489 17.97 16.92 -2.69
C GLU A 489 18.10 16.06 -3.95
N LYS A 490 18.36 14.76 -3.79
CA LYS A 490 18.59 13.84 -4.91
C LYS A 490 17.33 13.64 -5.73
N ASN A 491 16.19 13.45 -5.04
CA ASN A 491 14.88 13.25 -5.67
C ASN A 491 14.51 14.48 -6.52
N CYS A 492 14.57 15.67 -5.93
CA CYS A 492 14.24 16.90 -6.63
C CYS A 492 15.25 17.24 -7.75
N GLN A 493 16.53 16.92 -7.59
CA GLN A 493 17.51 17.11 -8.65
C GLN A 493 17.24 16.21 -9.85
N PHE A 494 16.86 14.94 -9.62
CA PHE A 494 16.49 14.02 -10.68
C PHE A 494 15.35 14.56 -11.57
N PHE A 495 14.27 15.03 -10.97
CA PHE A 495 13.15 15.61 -11.73
C PHE A 495 13.48 16.98 -12.33
N ALA A 496 14.36 17.76 -11.71
CA ALA A 496 14.89 19.00 -12.28
C ALA A 496 15.69 18.74 -13.58
N ASP A 497 16.50 17.68 -13.60
CA ASP A 497 17.27 17.27 -14.78
C ASP A 497 16.35 16.80 -15.93
N LEU A 498 15.18 16.25 -15.61
CA LEU A 498 14.13 15.94 -16.57
C LEU A 498 13.36 17.20 -17.03
N GLY A 499 13.56 18.35 -16.39
CA GLY A 499 12.88 19.61 -16.73
C GLY A 499 11.42 19.67 -16.27
N LEU A 500 11.05 18.92 -15.22
CA LEU A 500 9.69 18.84 -14.70
C LEU A 500 9.44 19.88 -13.60
N LYS A 501 8.19 20.39 -13.51
CA LYS A 501 7.74 21.20 -12.38
C LYS A 501 7.51 20.30 -11.17
N GLN A 502 7.75 20.83 -9.95
CA GLN A 502 7.79 20.04 -8.73
C GLN A 502 7.07 20.73 -7.58
N MET A 503 6.38 19.93 -6.77
CA MET A 503 5.73 20.29 -5.52
C MET A 503 6.44 19.60 -4.37
N LEU A 504 6.72 20.30 -3.28
CA LEU A 504 7.21 19.71 -2.04
C LEU A 504 6.00 19.26 -1.20
N SER A 505 5.81 17.96 -1.05
CA SER A 505 4.61 17.33 -0.50
C SER A 505 4.95 16.31 0.58
N GLY A 506 5.88 16.63 1.48
CA GLY A 506 6.31 15.73 2.55
C GLY A 506 5.18 15.32 3.50
N TYR A 507 5.48 14.44 4.45
CA TYR A 507 4.55 14.02 5.49
C TYR A 507 4.68 14.95 6.70
N TYR A 508 3.57 15.55 7.15
CA TYR A 508 3.58 16.58 8.18
C TYR A 508 2.66 16.30 9.37
N ASP A 509 2.17 15.08 9.54
CA ASP A 509 1.27 14.73 10.66
C ASP A 509 1.90 14.95 12.06
N ASP A 510 3.23 14.93 12.14
CA ASP A 510 3.99 15.17 13.38
C ASP A 510 4.85 16.43 13.32
N ASP A 511 4.60 17.31 12.34
CA ASP A 511 5.36 18.55 12.12
C ASP A 511 4.65 19.79 12.73
N GLU A 512 4.54 19.82 14.04
CA GLU A 512 3.83 20.88 14.77
C GLU A 512 4.37 22.31 14.54
N ASN A 513 5.64 22.44 14.15
CA ASN A 513 6.35 23.72 14.04
C ASN A 513 6.85 24.05 12.63
N GLY A 514 6.50 23.26 11.63
CA GLY A 514 6.99 23.43 10.26
C GLY A 514 8.49 23.14 10.06
N ALA A 515 9.09 22.34 10.95
CA ALA A 515 10.50 21.96 10.84
C ALA A 515 10.75 21.08 9.60
N GLY A 516 9.80 20.22 9.27
CA GLY A 516 9.85 19.33 8.11
C GLY A 516 9.91 20.13 6.81
N ILE A 517 8.99 21.07 6.60
CA ILE A 517 9.03 21.90 5.38
C ILE A 517 10.26 22.80 5.33
N ALA A 518 10.71 23.33 6.46
CA ALA A 518 11.95 24.12 6.50
C ALA A 518 13.16 23.29 6.07
N LYS A 519 13.22 22.02 6.47
CA LYS A 519 14.24 21.05 6.03
C LYS A 519 14.16 20.80 4.52
N TRP A 520 12.96 20.54 3.98
CA TRP A 520 12.75 20.35 2.55
C TRP A 520 13.27 21.55 1.74
N LEU A 521 12.86 22.77 2.11
CA LEU A 521 13.29 24.00 1.45
C LEU A 521 14.82 24.20 1.53
N ALA A 522 15.44 23.87 2.65
CA ALA A 522 16.88 23.96 2.81
C ALA A 522 17.63 22.96 1.93
N ASN A 523 17.16 21.72 1.86
CA ASN A 523 17.80 20.62 1.10
C ASN A 523 17.60 20.76 -0.40
N THR A 524 16.51 21.38 -0.85
CA THR A 524 16.14 21.47 -2.27
C THR A 524 16.50 22.80 -2.94
N LYS A 525 17.09 23.74 -2.21
CA LYS A 525 17.37 25.11 -2.71
C LYS A 525 18.19 25.23 -4.01
N GLN A 526 18.90 24.16 -4.41
CA GLN A 526 19.65 24.10 -5.66
C GLN A 526 18.85 23.43 -6.79
N ALA A 527 17.79 22.70 -6.46
CA ALA A 527 16.97 22.01 -7.45
C ALA A 527 16.08 23.01 -8.20
N LYS A 528 16.02 22.85 -9.54
CA LYS A 528 15.16 23.66 -10.39
C LYS A 528 13.75 23.09 -10.47
N GLY A 529 12.81 23.91 -10.94
CA GLY A 529 11.43 23.47 -11.21
C GLY A 529 10.55 23.38 -9.97
N ILE A 530 11.03 23.71 -8.77
CA ILE A 530 10.18 23.77 -7.57
C ILE A 530 9.27 24.98 -7.68
N VAL A 531 7.97 24.72 -7.88
CA VAL A 531 6.94 25.74 -8.07
C VAL A 531 6.03 25.89 -6.86
N GLY A 532 6.04 24.94 -5.93
CA GLY A 532 5.13 24.97 -4.80
C GLY A 532 5.48 24.04 -3.65
N ALA A 533 4.69 24.19 -2.60
CA ALA A 533 4.66 23.29 -1.45
C ALA A 533 3.20 23.00 -1.05
N MET A 534 2.95 21.81 -0.55
CA MET A 534 1.64 21.35 -0.12
C MET A 534 1.71 20.82 1.31
N TYR A 535 0.83 21.33 2.18
CA TYR A 535 0.65 20.77 3.52
C TYR A 535 -0.10 19.46 3.42
N THR A 536 0.59 18.37 3.70
CA THR A 536 0.07 17.00 3.54
C THR A 536 -0.13 16.35 4.91
N THR A 537 -1.35 15.96 5.21
CA THR A 537 -1.73 15.20 6.42
C THR A 537 -2.63 14.04 6.05
N TRP A 538 -2.33 12.86 6.56
CA TRP A 538 -3.14 11.65 6.41
C TRP A 538 -3.99 11.37 7.66
N ALA A 539 -3.60 11.94 8.82
CA ALA A 539 -4.27 11.80 10.11
C ALA A 539 -5.26 12.93 10.45
N ASP A 540 -5.65 13.77 9.47
CA ASP A 540 -6.57 14.91 9.63
C ASP A 540 -6.08 15.98 10.64
N LYS A 541 -4.76 16.15 10.76
CA LYS A 541 -4.13 17.08 11.67
C LYS A 541 -3.90 18.44 10.99
N TYR A 542 -4.80 19.40 11.17
CA TYR A 542 -4.71 20.75 10.57
C TYR A 542 -4.35 21.85 11.57
N ASP A 543 -4.01 21.50 12.81
CA ASP A 543 -3.73 22.50 13.85
C ASP A 543 -2.45 23.28 13.56
N ALA A 544 -1.47 22.65 12.91
CA ALA A 544 -0.19 23.25 12.56
C ALA A 544 -0.17 23.99 11.20
N MET A 545 -1.27 24.00 10.44
CA MET A 545 -1.26 24.45 9.04
C MET A 545 -0.81 25.91 8.86
N GLU A 546 -1.11 26.82 9.81
CA GLU A 546 -0.68 28.22 9.77
C GLU A 546 0.81 28.36 10.09
N ALA A 547 1.29 27.68 11.14
CA ALA A 547 2.70 27.69 11.52
C ALA A 547 3.58 27.07 10.42
N TRP A 548 3.11 26.01 9.80
CA TRP A 548 3.75 25.38 8.65
C TRP A 548 3.80 26.33 7.45
N ALA A 549 2.70 27.01 7.13
CA ALA A 549 2.62 27.98 6.05
C ALA A 549 3.60 29.15 6.24
N GLU A 550 3.71 29.67 7.47
CA GLU A 550 4.68 30.72 7.81
C GLU A 550 6.13 30.29 7.55
N LYS A 551 6.46 29.01 7.79
CA LYS A 551 7.79 28.44 7.46
C LYS A 551 7.98 28.21 5.96
N ALA A 552 6.91 27.82 5.26
CA ALA A 552 6.99 27.49 3.84
C ALA A 552 7.12 28.75 2.95
N TRP A 553 6.35 29.80 3.19
CA TRP A 553 6.30 31.01 2.34
C TRP A 553 6.18 32.34 3.10
N GLY A 554 6.28 32.35 4.43
CA GLY A 554 6.13 33.55 5.25
C GLY A 554 4.66 33.84 5.62
N LYS A 555 4.44 34.96 6.30
CA LYS A 555 3.08 35.35 6.67
C LYS A 555 2.22 35.58 5.44
N GLY A 556 1.03 35.03 5.47
CA GLY A 556 0.02 35.24 4.43
C GLY A 556 -0.30 36.74 4.26
N PRO A 557 -0.92 37.16 3.15
CA PRO A 557 -1.47 38.48 3.02
C PRO A 557 -2.50 38.70 4.14
N GLY A 558 -2.19 39.60 5.10
CA GLY A 558 -3.07 39.94 6.20
C GLY A 558 -4.34 40.64 5.73
#